data_c04928987c723bf3bf9b321eb549a4b2
#
_entry.id   c04928987c723bf3bf9b321eb549a4b2
#
_cell.length_a   1.000
_cell.length_b   1.000
_cell.length_c   1.000
_cell.angle_alpha   90.00
_cell.angle_beta   90.00
_cell.angle_gamma   90.00
#
_symmetry.space_group_name_H-M   'P 1'
#
loop_
_entity.id
_entity.type
_entity.pdbx_description
1 polymer ?
#
loop_
_entity_poly.entity_id
_entity_poly.type
_entity_poly.pdbx_seq_one_letter_code
_entity_poly.pdbx_strand_id
1 'polypeptide(L)'
;MKCAYPIRIDPEITKYLPMVQYKGDVVVVDNAANLDEIMGEISNETVLGFDTETRPSFRKGVHYNTSLLQLCGENRAWLFKLDPLKDVLEKVFSVLANENIVKCGVAVSGDISGLKSLCEFEAKGFVEISDYTQKMGILNTGLKNLSCVFFGERISKSVQMSNWASETLSPRQITYAATDAWISRRLYLEVKARFGENNYELQAEYPEIAATLLAKVKLAIKKIRALSADNISGIKKFVANFSKSEKKAFANSKSRTAKRPQQKGDFKRTQKRRGSTRPQNRAKKDS
;
A
#
# COMPACT_ATOMS: atom_id res chain seq x y z
N MET A 1 -23.16 -0.29 15.40
CA MET A 1 -23.38 -0.74 14.01
C MET A 1 -22.06 -1.28 13.50
N LYS A 2 -21.98 -2.52 13.00
CA LYS A 2 -20.75 -3.08 12.44
C LYS A 2 -20.43 -2.42 11.10
N CYS A 3 -19.16 -2.10 10.85
CA CYS A 3 -18.74 -1.62 9.55
C CYS A 3 -18.56 -2.80 8.59
N ALA A 4 -19.09 -2.67 7.39
CA ALA A 4 -18.98 -3.69 6.36
C ALA A 4 -17.82 -3.36 5.41
N TYR A 5 -16.90 -4.30 5.23
CA TYR A 5 -15.77 -4.18 4.32
C TYR A 5 -15.81 -5.26 3.26
N PRO A 6 -15.49 -4.95 2.02
CA PRO A 6 -15.35 -5.96 0.98
C PRO A 6 -14.10 -6.81 1.24
N ILE A 7 -14.19 -8.12 0.98
CA ILE A 7 -13.05 -9.03 1.06
C ILE A 7 -11.93 -8.63 0.09
N ARG A 8 -12.31 -8.04 -1.05
CA ARG A 8 -11.38 -7.54 -2.08
C ARG A 8 -12.01 -6.42 -2.87
N ILE A 9 -11.17 -5.62 -3.52
CA ILE A 9 -11.61 -4.60 -4.47
C ILE A 9 -11.34 -5.06 -5.91
N ASP A 10 -12.33 -4.84 -6.80
CA ASP A 10 -12.14 -5.02 -8.22
C ASP A 10 -11.31 -3.82 -8.77
N PRO A 11 -10.21 -4.09 -9.51
CA PRO A 11 -9.41 -3.03 -10.14
C PRO A 11 -10.21 -2.10 -11.05
N GLU A 12 -11.28 -2.58 -11.69
CA GLU A 12 -12.15 -1.74 -12.52
C GLU A 12 -12.95 -0.75 -11.70
N ILE A 13 -13.38 -1.11 -10.49
CA ILE A 13 -14.11 -0.23 -9.57
C ILE A 13 -13.19 0.85 -9.01
N THR A 14 -11.92 0.54 -8.76
CA THR A 14 -10.97 1.51 -8.18
C THR A 14 -10.83 2.79 -9.01
N LYS A 15 -11.02 2.71 -10.33
CA LYS A 15 -10.92 3.87 -11.23
C LYS A 15 -11.98 4.94 -10.95
N TYR A 16 -13.12 4.53 -10.41
CA TYR A 16 -14.28 5.40 -10.15
C TYR A 16 -14.33 5.92 -8.72
N LEU A 17 -13.47 5.40 -7.84
CA LEU A 17 -13.40 5.90 -6.47
C LEU A 17 -12.80 7.31 -6.45
N PRO A 18 -13.23 8.17 -5.50
CA PRO A 18 -12.66 9.49 -5.32
C PRO A 18 -11.16 9.36 -5.03
N MET A 19 -10.35 10.19 -5.69
CA MET A 19 -8.93 10.28 -5.42
C MET A 19 -8.71 11.21 -4.23
N VAL A 20 -7.94 10.73 -3.25
CA VAL A 20 -7.56 11.51 -2.08
C VAL A 20 -6.07 11.72 -2.03
N GLN A 21 -5.71 12.78 -1.34
CA GLN A 21 -4.33 13.15 -1.06
C GLN A 21 -4.26 13.89 0.27
N TYR A 22 -3.12 13.83 0.92
CA TYR A 22 -2.85 14.59 2.13
C TYR A 22 -2.92 16.09 1.86
N LYS A 23 -3.54 16.83 2.77
CA LYS A 23 -3.74 18.28 2.67
C LYS A 23 -3.24 19.04 3.90
N GLY A 24 -2.67 18.32 4.88
CA GLY A 24 -2.06 18.92 6.05
C GLY A 24 -0.66 19.46 5.75
N ASP A 25 0.01 19.91 6.80
CA ASP A 25 1.35 20.44 6.71
C ASP A 25 2.37 19.35 6.36
N VAL A 26 3.29 19.67 5.46
CA VAL A 26 4.38 18.78 5.06
C VAL A 26 5.72 19.50 5.23
N VAL A 27 6.60 18.89 6.02
CA VAL A 27 7.97 19.37 6.20
C VAL A 27 8.91 18.45 5.44
N VAL A 28 9.66 18.99 4.48
CA VAL A 28 10.75 18.27 3.83
C VAL A 28 12.03 18.57 4.58
N VAL A 29 12.63 17.52 5.14
CA VAL A 29 13.87 17.60 5.93
C VAL A 29 15.02 17.15 5.05
N ASP A 30 15.79 18.09 4.54
CA ASP A 30 16.93 17.87 3.65
C ASP A 30 18.26 18.39 4.23
N ASN A 31 18.24 18.90 5.45
CA ASN A 31 19.40 19.34 6.20
C ASN A 31 19.14 19.23 7.71
N ALA A 32 20.19 19.41 8.51
CA ALA A 32 20.15 19.22 9.97
C ALA A 32 19.80 20.49 10.77
N ALA A 33 19.52 21.64 10.12
CA ALA A 33 19.43 22.93 10.82
C ALA A 33 18.35 22.96 11.92
N ASN A 34 17.16 22.38 11.66
CA ASN A 34 16.05 22.34 12.62
C ASN A 34 15.74 20.90 13.09
N LEU A 35 16.71 20.00 12.99
CA LEU A 35 16.46 18.59 13.25
C LEU A 35 16.05 18.31 14.69
N ASP A 36 16.60 19.04 15.67
CA ASP A 36 16.25 18.90 17.08
C ASP A 36 14.78 19.25 17.36
N GLU A 37 14.32 20.36 16.78
CA GLU A 37 12.94 20.80 16.90
C GLU A 37 11.98 19.80 16.25
N ILE A 38 12.30 19.35 15.04
CA ILE A 38 11.52 18.35 14.29
C ILE A 38 11.44 17.03 15.06
N MET A 39 12.56 16.55 15.59
CA MET A 39 12.56 15.31 16.38
C MET A 39 11.81 15.48 17.70
N GLY A 40 11.84 16.68 18.29
CA GLY A 40 11.02 17.05 19.45
C GLY A 40 9.51 16.99 19.13
N GLU A 41 9.09 17.54 17.99
CA GLU A 41 7.70 17.42 17.53
C GLU A 41 7.27 15.96 17.36
N ILE A 42 8.07 15.17 16.64
CA ILE A 42 7.80 13.77 16.37
C ILE A 42 7.72 12.94 17.65
N SER A 43 8.52 13.26 18.66
CA SER A 43 8.54 12.55 19.94
C SER A 43 7.23 12.70 20.75
N ASN A 44 6.40 13.68 20.43
CA ASN A 44 5.09 13.89 21.04
C ASN A 44 3.99 13.04 20.38
N GLU A 45 4.27 12.41 19.23
CA GLU A 45 3.32 11.52 18.55
C GLU A 45 3.31 10.14 19.22
N THR A 46 2.14 9.52 19.27
CA THR A 46 1.99 8.14 19.74
C THR A 46 1.88 7.15 18.60
N VAL A 47 1.42 7.61 17.44
CA VAL A 47 1.23 6.80 16.23
C VAL A 47 1.69 7.61 15.01
N LEU A 48 2.64 7.05 14.29
CA LEU A 48 3.13 7.56 13.03
C LEU A 48 2.78 6.60 11.90
N GLY A 49 2.19 7.12 10.83
CA GLY A 49 2.19 6.43 9.55
C GLY A 49 3.59 6.43 8.98
N PHE A 50 4.00 5.31 8.44
CA PHE A 50 5.37 5.05 7.97
C PHE A 50 5.36 4.51 6.55
N ASP A 51 6.27 4.99 5.73
CA ASP A 51 6.61 4.45 4.41
C ASP A 51 8.02 4.86 4.01
N THR A 52 8.57 4.26 2.97
CA THR A 52 9.85 4.67 2.37
C THR A 52 9.79 4.70 0.86
N GLU A 53 10.69 5.48 0.24
CA GLU A 53 10.84 5.46 -1.21
C GLU A 53 12.31 5.28 -1.61
N THR A 54 12.49 4.49 -2.64
CA THR A 54 13.80 4.18 -3.23
C THR A 54 13.81 4.56 -4.70
N ARG A 55 14.89 5.15 -5.16
CA ARG A 55 15.08 5.42 -6.59
C ARG A 55 14.92 4.12 -7.40
N PRO A 56 14.07 4.09 -8.45
CA PRO A 56 13.87 2.89 -9.24
C PRO A 56 15.14 2.51 -10.02
N SER A 57 15.42 1.21 -10.09
CA SER A 57 16.45 0.66 -10.96
C SER A 57 15.82 0.00 -12.19
N PHE A 58 16.30 0.40 -13.37
CA PHE A 58 15.90 -0.18 -14.65
C PHE A 58 16.98 -1.13 -15.22
N ARG A 59 18.07 -1.37 -14.46
CA ARG A 59 19.15 -2.27 -14.84
C ARG A 59 19.19 -3.47 -13.89
N LYS A 60 19.26 -4.68 -14.43
CA LYS A 60 19.38 -5.91 -13.64
C LYS A 60 20.62 -5.87 -12.76
N GLY A 61 20.47 -6.22 -11.48
CA GLY A 61 21.58 -6.28 -10.50
C GLY A 61 22.01 -4.91 -9.93
N VAL A 62 21.38 -3.80 -10.34
CA VAL A 62 21.62 -2.48 -9.73
C VAL A 62 20.56 -2.24 -8.66
N HIS A 63 21.00 -2.02 -7.44
CA HIS A 63 20.18 -1.67 -6.30
C HIS A 63 20.57 -0.29 -5.79
N TYR A 64 19.59 0.51 -5.42
CA TYR A 64 19.82 1.81 -4.80
C TYR A 64 19.38 1.77 -3.35
N ASN A 65 20.04 2.56 -2.53
CA ASN A 65 19.64 2.75 -1.14
C ASN A 65 18.30 3.48 -1.04
N THR A 66 17.60 3.27 0.08
CA THR A 66 16.42 4.05 0.43
C THR A 66 16.77 5.53 0.42
N SER A 67 15.96 6.33 -0.27
CA SER A 67 16.25 7.75 -0.51
C SER A 67 15.40 8.67 0.36
N LEU A 68 14.20 8.23 0.73
CA LEU A 68 13.23 9.01 1.49
C LEU A 68 12.60 8.17 2.59
N LEU A 69 12.58 8.69 3.82
CA LEU A 69 11.77 8.19 4.92
C LEU A 69 10.56 9.12 5.09
N GLN A 70 9.39 8.55 5.26
CA GLN A 70 8.13 9.27 5.38
C GLN A 70 7.47 8.92 6.71
N LEU A 71 7.21 9.94 7.51
CA LEU A 71 6.48 9.83 8.77
C LEU A 71 5.29 10.79 8.74
N CYS A 72 4.12 10.32 9.18
CA CYS A 72 2.94 11.17 9.30
C CYS A 72 2.29 11.02 10.67
N GLY A 73 2.29 12.08 11.44
CA GLY A 73 1.58 12.22 12.70
C GLY A 73 0.12 12.60 12.50
N GLU A 74 -0.46 13.19 13.53
CA GLU A 74 -1.87 13.60 13.51
C GLU A 74 -2.11 14.76 12.55
N ASN A 75 -1.28 15.79 12.60
CA ASN A 75 -1.49 17.05 11.89
C ASN A 75 -0.41 17.38 10.86
N ARG A 76 0.71 16.66 10.86
CA ARG A 76 1.88 16.96 10.03
C ARG A 76 2.54 15.72 9.49
N ALA A 77 3.09 15.83 8.28
CA ALA A 77 3.95 14.82 7.68
C ALA A 77 5.38 15.33 7.57
N TRP A 78 6.36 14.46 7.86
CA TRP A 78 7.79 14.74 7.75
C TRP A 78 8.39 13.80 6.71
N LEU A 79 9.10 14.39 5.74
CA LEU A 79 9.74 13.69 4.64
C LEU A 79 11.26 13.89 4.75
N PHE A 80 11.97 12.88 5.24
CA PHE A 80 13.41 12.94 5.46
C PHE A 80 14.14 12.46 4.22
N LYS A 81 14.89 13.34 3.56
CA LYS A 81 15.82 12.97 2.48
C LYS A 81 17.09 12.39 3.10
N LEU A 82 17.30 11.09 2.94
CA LEU A 82 18.28 10.36 3.73
C LEU A 82 19.74 10.64 3.33
N ASP A 83 20.01 10.89 2.05
CA ASP A 83 21.36 11.18 1.56
C ASP A 83 21.94 12.50 2.12
N PRO A 84 21.22 13.64 2.09
CA PRO A 84 21.67 14.86 2.74
C PRO A 84 21.82 14.74 4.27
N LEU A 85 21.12 13.82 4.90
CA LEU A 85 21.10 13.61 6.35
C LEU A 85 22.03 12.46 6.81
N LYS A 86 22.87 11.93 5.94
CA LYS A 86 23.69 10.73 6.20
C LYS A 86 24.53 10.81 7.48
N ASP A 87 25.03 11.99 7.83
CA ASP A 87 25.88 12.20 9.00
C ASP A 87 25.09 12.32 10.32
N VAL A 88 23.76 12.35 10.26
CA VAL A 88 22.85 12.49 11.42
C VAL A 88 21.72 11.45 11.43
N LEU A 89 21.88 10.35 10.68
CA LEU A 89 20.85 9.32 10.57
C LEU A 89 20.54 8.65 11.92
N GLU A 90 21.50 8.46 12.80
CA GLU A 90 21.26 7.93 14.15
C GLU A 90 20.18 8.74 14.87
N LYS A 91 20.25 10.07 14.76
CA LYS A 91 19.28 10.96 15.36
C LYS A 91 17.92 10.82 14.68
N VAL A 92 17.86 10.81 13.35
CA VAL A 92 16.61 10.59 12.61
C VAL A 92 16.00 9.22 12.95
N PHE A 93 16.82 8.17 13.04
CA PHE A 93 16.36 6.80 13.29
C PHE A 93 16.09 6.52 14.78
N SER A 94 16.40 7.44 15.69
CA SER A 94 16.03 7.31 17.11
C SER A 94 14.52 7.11 17.29
N VAL A 95 13.69 7.75 16.46
CA VAL A 95 12.23 7.53 16.46
C VAL A 95 11.84 6.13 16.04
N LEU A 96 12.62 5.53 15.12
CA LEU A 96 12.39 4.15 14.64
C LEU A 96 12.74 3.09 15.71
N ALA A 97 13.64 3.45 16.63
CA ALA A 97 14.02 2.61 17.77
C ALA A 97 13.13 2.84 19.01
N ASN A 98 12.26 3.84 19.00
CA ASN A 98 11.41 4.16 20.15
C ASN A 98 10.17 3.23 20.16
N GLU A 99 10.09 2.37 21.20
CA GLU A 99 8.97 1.44 21.38
C GLU A 99 7.66 2.10 21.80
N ASN A 100 7.73 3.31 22.37
CA ASN A 100 6.54 4.04 22.82
C ASN A 100 5.80 4.75 21.68
N ILE A 101 6.40 4.83 20.48
CA ILE A 101 5.80 5.38 19.28
C ILE A 101 5.51 4.24 18.31
N VAL A 102 4.26 4.06 17.94
CA VAL A 102 3.87 3.10 16.90
C VAL A 102 4.23 3.65 15.53
N LYS A 103 4.99 2.88 14.73
CA LYS A 103 5.23 3.15 13.31
C LYS A 103 4.47 2.11 12.51
N CYS A 104 3.44 2.53 11.80
CA CYS A 104 2.54 1.64 11.09
C CYS A 104 2.61 1.83 9.57
N GLY A 105 2.69 0.73 8.84
CA GLY A 105 2.81 0.72 7.39
C GLY A 105 2.35 -0.61 6.78
N VAL A 106 2.56 -0.74 5.49
CA VAL A 106 2.27 -1.95 4.72
C VAL A 106 3.55 -2.43 4.05
N ALA A 107 3.92 -3.70 4.27
CA ALA A 107 5.18 -4.33 3.83
C ALA A 107 6.44 -3.73 4.49
N VAL A 108 6.32 -3.29 5.74
CA VAL A 108 7.35 -2.53 6.47
C VAL A 108 8.69 -3.27 6.65
N SER A 109 8.73 -4.60 6.57
CA SER A 109 9.95 -5.38 6.77
C SER A 109 11.03 -5.07 5.72
N GLY A 110 10.63 -4.84 4.47
CA GLY A 110 11.52 -4.42 3.39
C GLY A 110 12.11 -3.04 3.62
N ASP A 111 11.26 -2.10 4.05
CA ASP A 111 11.64 -0.73 4.36
C ASP A 111 12.62 -0.66 5.53
N ILE A 112 12.34 -1.38 6.61
CA ILE A 112 13.24 -1.50 7.77
C ILE A 112 14.61 -2.04 7.34
N SER A 113 14.64 -3.08 6.51
CA SER A 113 15.88 -3.64 5.99
C SER A 113 16.67 -2.62 5.16
N GLY A 114 15.99 -1.87 4.30
CA GLY A 114 16.58 -0.79 3.51
C GLY A 114 17.16 0.32 4.37
N LEU A 115 16.46 0.74 5.43
CA LEU A 115 16.95 1.75 6.36
C LEU A 115 18.14 1.27 7.19
N LYS A 116 18.10 0.02 7.68
CA LYS A 116 19.24 -0.60 8.40
C LYS A 116 20.52 -0.69 7.57
N SER A 117 20.39 -0.78 6.25
CA SER A 117 21.58 -0.75 5.37
C SER A 117 22.28 0.63 5.33
N LEU A 118 21.60 1.69 5.75
CA LEU A 118 22.15 3.05 5.82
C LEU A 118 22.76 3.36 7.19
N CYS A 119 22.07 2.97 8.24
CA CYS A 119 22.47 3.17 9.62
C CYS A 119 21.80 2.10 10.48
N GLU A 120 22.59 1.38 11.29
CA GLU A 120 22.04 0.33 12.14
C GLU A 120 21.18 0.91 13.26
N PHE A 121 20.03 0.31 13.49
CA PHE A 121 19.14 0.63 14.61
C PHE A 121 18.31 -0.58 15.02
N GLU A 122 17.85 -0.61 16.25
CA GLU A 122 16.91 -1.62 16.73
C GLU A 122 15.48 -1.20 16.38
N ALA A 123 14.85 -1.88 15.41
CA ALA A 123 13.50 -1.55 15.00
C ALA A 123 12.47 -1.94 16.09
N LYS A 124 11.84 -0.96 16.73
CA LYS A 124 10.82 -1.15 17.79
C LYS A 124 9.54 -0.41 17.45
N GLY A 125 8.42 -0.88 17.98
CA GLY A 125 7.11 -0.24 17.81
C GLY A 125 6.57 -0.26 16.37
N PHE A 126 7.09 -1.11 15.49
CA PHE A 126 6.58 -1.26 14.13
C PHE A 126 5.34 -2.15 14.09
N VAL A 127 4.39 -1.77 13.25
CA VAL A 127 3.16 -2.53 13.01
C VAL A 127 2.94 -2.72 11.51
N GLU A 128 2.86 -4.00 11.10
CA GLU A 128 2.47 -4.40 9.76
C GLU A 128 0.94 -4.44 9.67
N ILE A 129 0.36 -3.52 8.91
CA ILE A 129 -1.10 -3.38 8.77
C ILE A 129 -1.68 -4.60 8.06
N SER A 130 -0.96 -5.18 7.10
CA SER A 130 -1.43 -6.33 6.35
C SER A 130 -1.66 -7.57 7.20
N ASP A 131 -0.97 -7.73 8.32
CA ASP A 131 -1.19 -8.84 9.26
C ASP A 131 -2.59 -8.80 9.89
N TYR A 132 -3.06 -7.60 10.24
CA TYR A 132 -4.40 -7.41 10.77
C TYR A 132 -5.45 -7.63 9.68
N THR A 133 -5.26 -7.03 8.52
CA THR A 133 -6.25 -7.11 7.44
C THR A 133 -6.38 -8.52 6.87
N GLN A 134 -5.29 -9.31 6.84
CA GLN A 134 -5.33 -10.73 6.51
C GLN A 134 -6.11 -11.54 7.55
N LYS A 135 -5.88 -11.30 8.85
CA LYS A 135 -6.66 -11.92 9.94
C LYS A 135 -8.14 -11.54 9.87
N MET A 136 -8.47 -10.34 9.41
CA MET A 136 -9.84 -9.94 9.10
C MET A 136 -10.43 -10.67 7.89
N GLY A 137 -9.63 -11.36 7.07
CA GLY A 137 -10.08 -12.05 5.87
C GLY A 137 -10.03 -11.21 4.59
N ILE A 138 -9.37 -10.05 4.61
CA ILE A 138 -9.22 -9.19 3.43
C ILE A 138 -8.09 -9.72 2.55
N LEU A 139 -8.36 -9.88 1.26
CA LEU A 139 -7.43 -10.51 0.31
C LEU A 139 -6.45 -9.53 -0.36
N ASN A 140 -6.81 -8.26 -0.45
CA ASN A 140 -5.97 -7.21 -1.03
C ASN A 140 -5.21 -6.48 0.08
N THR A 141 -3.92 -6.74 0.24
CA THR A 141 -3.11 -6.26 1.37
C THR A 141 -2.22 -5.05 1.08
N GLY A 142 -2.09 -4.64 -0.17
CA GLY A 142 -1.30 -3.45 -0.53
C GLY A 142 -1.99 -2.14 -0.15
N LEU A 143 -1.23 -1.13 0.30
CA LEU A 143 -1.70 0.17 0.82
C LEU A 143 -2.82 0.80 -0.03
N LYS A 144 -2.64 0.85 -1.35
CA LYS A 144 -3.61 1.44 -2.30
C LYS A 144 -4.93 0.68 -2.36
N ASN A 145 -4.87 -0.64 -2.26
CA ASN A 145 -6.07 -1.46 -2.23
C ASN A 145 -6.77 -1.35 -0.87
N LEU A 146 -6.02 -1.34 0.22
CA LEU A 146 -6.57 -1.17 1.57
C LEU A 146 -7.26 0.19 1.73
N SER A 147 -6.69 1.27 1.17
CA SER A 147 -7.37 2.57 1.13
C SER A 147 -8.74 2.47 0.44
N CYS A 148 -8.80 1.74 -0.67
CA CYS A 148 -10.06 1.51 -1.37
C CYS A 148 -11.03 0.65 -0.54
N VAL A 149 -10.54 -0.40 0.12
CA VAL A 149 -11.36 -1.32 0.93
C VAL A 149 -11.96 -0.62 2.15
N PHE A 150 -11.14 0.12 2.90
CA PHE A 150 -11.57 0.69 4.18
C PHE A 150 -12.27 2.04 4.04
N PHE A 151 -11.88 2.84 3.05
CA PHE A 151 -12.37 4.23 2.93
C PHE A 151 -13.17 4.49 1.66
N GLY A 152 -13.21 3.53 0.72
CA GLY A 152 -13.80 3.79 -0.59
C GLY A 152 -13.06 4.88 -1.37
N GLU A 153 -11.78 5.08 -1.09
CA GLU A 153 -10.92 6.14 -1.63
C GLU A 153 -9.70 5.53 -2.33
N ARG A 154 -9.27 6.16 -3.42
CA ARG A 154 -8.03 5.75 -4.11
C ARG A 154 -6.94 6.78 -3.92
N ILE A 155 -5.69 6.32 -3.84
CA ILE A 155 -4.50 7.17 -3.84
C ILE A 155 -3.75 7.07 -5.17
N SER A 156 -2.97 8.11 -5.50
CA SER A 156 -2.26 8.19 -6.77
C SER A 156 -1.16 7.12 -6.89
N LYS A 157 -0.84 6.71 -8.13
CA LYS A 157 0.34 5.90 -8.46
C LYS A 157 1.36 6.67 -9.32
N SER A 158 1.09 7.94 -9.62
CA SER A 158 1.70 8.64 -10.73
C SER A 158 3.21 8.87 -10.61
N VAL A 159 3.74 8.96 -9.39
CA VAL A 159 5.17 9.25 -9.15
C VAL A 159 5.92 8.14 -8.42
N GLN A 160 5.28 6.98 -8.22
CA GLN A 160 5.89 5.83 -7.54
C GLN A 160 7.24 5.42 -8.14
N MET A 161 7.37 5.47 -9.46
CA MET A 161 8.59 5.11 -10.21
C MET A 161 9.42 6.36 -10.57
N SER A 162 9.34 7.43 -9.79
CA SER A 162 10.12 8.65 -10.03
C SER A 162 11.50 8.59 -9.35
N ASN A 163 12.38 9.56 -9.67
CA ASN A 163 13.69 9.64 -9.03
C ASN A 163 13.57 10.24 -7.62
N TRP A 164 13.48 9.40 -6.62
CA TRP A 164 13.40 9.80 -5.20
C TRP A 164 14.72 10.32 -4.62
N ALA A 165 15.84 10.09 -5.32
CA ALA A 165 17.15 10.63 -4.96
C ALA A 165 17.41 12.01 -5.59
N SER A 166 16.39 12.67 -6.16
CA SER A 166 16.55 14.02 -6.72
C SER A 166 16.96 15.03 -5.65
N GLU A 167 17.77 16.01 -6.01
CA GLU A 167 18.16 17.09 -5.12
C GLU A 167 16.94 17.81 -4.53
N THR A 168 15.95 18.08 -5.37
CA THR A 168 14.67 18.68 -4.97
C THR A 168 13.52 17.75 -5.35
N LEU A 169 12.61 17.51 -4.40
CA LEU A 169 11.38 16.79 -4.65
C LEU A 169 10.35 17.72 -5.32
N SER A 170 9.70 17.24 -6.36
CA SER A 170 8.58 17.96 -6.97
C SER A 170 7.37 18.01 -6.03
N PRO A 171 6.46 19.00 -6.17
CA PRO A 171 5.24 19.07 -5.37
C PRO A 171 4.39 17.80 -5.46
N ARG A 172 4.42 17.09 -6.61
CA ARG A 172 3.72 15.82 -6.78
C ARG A 172 4.36 14.69 -5.97
N GLN A 173 5.69 14.64 -5.87
CA GLN A 173 6.38 13.67 -5.03
C GLN A 173 6.10 13.93 -3.55
N ILE A 174 6.19 15.19 -3.11
CA ILE A 174 5.89 15.59 -1.73
C ILE A 174 4.46 15.17 -1.35
N THR A 175 3.47 15.52 -2.17
CA THR A 175 2.07 15.15 -1.91
C THR A 175 1.87 13.63 -1.90
N TYR A 176 2.53 12.91 -2.83
CA TYR A 176 2.45 11.46 -2.90
C TYR A 176 3.01 10.81 -1.64
N ALA A 177 4.24 11.15 -1.26
CA ALA A 177 4.93 10.60 -0.10
C ALA A 177 4.17 10.87 1.22
N ALA A 178 3.72 12.10 1.41
CA ALA A 178 2.91 12.46 2.57
C ALA A 178 1.57 11.70 2.59
N THR A 179 0.98 11.45 1.41
CA THR A 179 -0.29 10.69 1.31
C THR A 179 -0.09 9.23 1.70
N ASP A 180 0.97 8.56 1.25
CA ASP A 180 1.21 7.14 1.54
C ASP A 180 1.41 6.95 3.06
N ALA A 181 2.22 7.78 3.73
CA ALA A 181 2.37 7.75 5.19
C ALA A 181 1.07 8.11 5.93
N TRP A 182 0.33 9.11 5.48
CA TRP A 182 -0.96 9.50 6.08
C TRP A 182 -2.01 8.38 5.99
N ILE A 183 -2.13 7.73 4.84
CA ILE A 183 -3.05 6.60 4.66
C ILE A 183 -2.64 5.41 5.54
N SER A 184 -1.34 5.16 5.70
CA SER A 184 -0.84 4.13 6.61
C SER A 184 -1.32 4.39 8.05
N ARG A 185 -1.20 5.64 8.55
CA ARG A 185 -1.72 6.01 9.87
C ARG A 185 -3.25 5.82 9.98
N ARG A 186 -4.01 6.33 9.00
CA ARG A 186 -5.48 6.18 8.97
C ARG A 186 -5.92 4.73 8.99
N LEU A 187 -5.27 3.89 8.17
CA LEU A 187 -5.57 2.46 8.12
C LEU A 187 -5.30 1.76 9.43
N TYR A 188 -4.16 2.03 10.06
CA TYR A 188 -3.84 1.43 11.35
C TYR A 188 -4.89 1.79 12.41
N LEU A 189 -5.26 3.06 12.52
CA LEU A 189 -6.26 3.51 13.50
C LEU A 189 -7.62 2.85 13.25
N GLU A 190 -8.07 2.76 12.00
CA GLU A 190 -9.32 2.11 11.62
C GLU A 190 -9.28 0.61 11.92
N VAL A 191 -8.23 -0.08 11.46
CA VAL A 191 -8.06 -1.52 11.67
C VAL A 191 -7.96 -1.85 13.16
N LYS A 192 -7.21 -1.08 13.95
CA LYS A 192 -7.07 -1.28 15.39
C LYS A 192 -8.43 -1.15 16.09
N ALA A 193 -9.20 -0.11 15.77
CA ALA A 193 -10.51 0.09 16.35
C ALA A 193 -11.48 -1.04 15.99
N ARG A 194 -11.49 -1.50 14.75
CA ARG A 194 -12.43 -2.51 14.27
C ARG A 194 -12.05 -3.93 14.67
N PHE A 195 -10.79 -4.29 14.50
CA PHE A 195 -10.29 -5.63 14.81
C PHE A 195 -10.31 -5.89 16.32
N GLY A 196 -9.88 -4.93 17.16
CA GLY A 196 -9.85 -5.06 18.60
C GLY A 196 -11.24 -5.24 19.22
N GLU A 197 -12.25 -4.59 18.65
CA GLU A 197 -13.64 -4.65 19.10
C GLU A 197 -14.48 -5.74 18.41
N ASN A 198 -13.88 -6.48 17.45
CA ASN A 198 -14.59 -7.41 16.56
C ASN A 198 -15.85 -6.76 15.92
N ASN A 199 -15.73 -5.48 15.55
CA ASN A 199 -16.84 -4.61 15.11
C ASN A 199 -16.80 -4.39 13.61
N TYR A 200 -16.72 -5.49 12.83
CA TYR A 200 -16.73 -5.47 11.37
C TYR A 200 -17.49 -6.66 10.80
N GLU A 201 -17.93 -6.52 9.56
CA GLU A 201 -18.50 -7.59 8.74
C GLU A 201 -17.79 -7.61 7.38
N LEU A 202 -17.55 -8.81 6.87
CA LEU A 202 -17.03 -8.99 5.52
C LEU A 202 -18.17 -9.23 4.54
N GLN A 203 -18.14 -8.52 3.43
CA GLN A 203 -19.11 -8.69 2.35
C GLN A 203 -18.39 -9.24 1.11
N ALA A 204 -18.99 -10.22 0.46
CA ALA A 204 -18.42 -10.85 -0.73
C ALA A 204 -18.27 -9.86 -1.90
N GLU A 205 -19.13 -8.87 -2.00
CA GLU A 205 -19.15 -7.81 -3.03
C GLU A 205 -19.58 -6.47 -2.43
N TYR A 206 -19.34 -5.39 -3.16
CA TYR A 206 -19.64 -3.99 -2.79
C TYR A 206 -21.11 -3.58 -3.03
N PRO A 207 -22.08 -3.89 -2.19
CA PRO A 207 -23.45 -3.45 -2.47
C PRO A 207 -23.58 -1.93 -2.38
N GLU A 208 -22.88 -1.27 -1.45
CA GLU A 208 -23.03 0.17 -1.23
C GLU A 208 -22.22 1.02 -2.22
N ILE A 209 -21.01 0.60 -2.58
CA ILE A 209 -20.21 1.32 -3.58
C ILE A 209 -20.84 1.16 -4.95
N ALA A 210 -21.32 -0.03 -5.30
CA ALA A 210 -22.08 -0.24 -6.53
C ALA A 210 -23.37 0.59 -6.55
N ALA A 211 -24.10 0.64 -5.44
CA ALA A 211 -25.31 1.48 -5.30
C ALA A 211 -24.98 2.97 -5.36
N THR A 212 -23.91 3.41 -4.68
CA THR A 212 -23.46 4.81 -4.70
C THR A 212 -22.92 5.21 -6.07
N LEU A 213 -22.19 4.34 -6.74
CA LEU A 213 -21.71 4.56 -8.11
C LEU A 213 -22.88 4.62 -9.08
N LEU A 214 -23.82 3.69 -8.98
CA LEU A 214 -25.04 3.67 -9.78
C LEU A 214 -25.88 4.92 -9.54
N ALA A 215 -25.99 5.40 -8.31
CA ALA A 215 -26.67 6.64 -7.97
C ALA A 215 -25.94 7.87 -8.54
N LYS A 216 -24.61 7.93 -8.45
CA LYS A 216 -23.78 9.00 -9.07
C LYS A 216 -23.87 8.98 -10.59
N VAL A 217 -23.84 7.80 -11.21
CA VAL A 217 -24.03 7.65 -12.65
C VAL A 217 -25.45 8.06 -13.08
N LYS A 218 -26.48 7.66 -12.35
CA LYS A 218 -27.86 8.10 -12.59
C LYS A 218 -28.01 9.61 -12.46
N LEU A 219 -27.36 10.23 -11.46
CA LEU A 219 -27.36 11.67 -11.26
C LEU A 219 -26.60 12.40 -12.37
N ALA A 220 -25.45 11.89 -12.82
CA ALA A 220 -24.70 12.43 -13.95
C ALA A 220 -25.50 12.34 -15.25
N ILE A 221 -26.15 11.22 -15.52
CA ILE A 221 -27.05 11.05 -16.67
C ILE A 221 -28.22 12.03 -16.59
N LYS A 222 -28.79 12.23 -15.40
CA LYS A 222 -29.89 13.21 -15.21
C LYS A 222 -29.41 14.65 -15.49
N LYS A 223 -28.19 15.02 -15.04
CA LYS A 223 -27.59 16.35 -15.33
C LYS A 223 -27.30 16.52 -16.83
N ILE A 224 -26.72 15.48 -17.47
CA ILE A 224 -26.48 15.52 -18.94
C ILE A 224 -27.78 15.64 -19.72
N ARG A 225 -28.83 14.93 -19.32
CA ARG A 225 -30.16 15.05 -19.95
C ARG A 225 -30.80 16.42 -19.77
N ALA A 226 -30.49 17.10 -18.66
CA ALA A 226 -31.00 18.46 -18.40
C ALA A 226 -30.20 19.53 -19.18
N LEU A 227 -28.98 19.23 -19.63
CA LEU A 227 -28.11 20.18 -20.34
C LEU A 227 -28.21 20.12 -21.87
N SER A 228 -28.83 19.10 -22.45
CA SER A 228 -28.92 18.98 -23.91
C SER A 228 -30.15 18.23 -24.36
N ALA A 229 -31.18 18.97 -24.74
CA ALA A 229 -32.31 18.46 -25.55
C ALA A 229 -31.88 18.10 -26.98
N ASP A 230 -30.73 18.61 -27.47
CA ASP A 230 -30.36 18.55 -28.89
C ASP A 230 -29.34 17.47 -29.29
N ASN A 231 -28.84 16.68 -28.35
CA ASN A 231 -27.80 15.67 -28.66
C ASN A 231 -28.13 14.24 -28.20
N ILE A 232 -29.37 13.83 -28.43
CA ILE A 232 -29.93 12.54 -27.97
C ILE A 232 -29.24 11.33 -28.63
N SER A 233 -28.68 11.45 -29.83
CA SER A 233 -28.08 10.31 -30.56
C SER A 233 -26.74 9.90 -29.98
N GLY A 234 -25.91 10.84 -29.55
CA GLY A 234 -24.58 10.57 -28.90
C GLY A 234 -24.73 9.92 -27.53
N ILE A 235 -25.76 10.38 -26.76
CA ILE A 235 -26.03 9.85 -25.41
C ILE A 235 -26.60 8.44 -25.48
N LYS A 236 -27.46 8.12 -26.44
CA LYS A 236 -27.95 6.73 -26.66
C LYS A 236 -26.82 5.76 -26.99
N LYS A 237 -25.83 6.20 -27.78
CA LYS A 237 -24.66 5.37 -28.15
C LYS A 237 -23.72 5.16 -26.94
N PHE A 238 -23.54 6.17 -26.11
CA PHE A 238 -22.76 6.09 -24.88
C PHE A 238 -23.39 5.16 -23.84
N VAL A 239 -24.68 5.29 -23.57
CA VAL A 239 -25.44 4.43 -22.64
C VAL A 239 -25.52 2.99 -23.14
N ALA A 240 -25.65 2.76 -24.43
CA ALA A 240 -25.66 1.43 -25.02
C ALA A 240 -24.28 0.74 -24.90
N ASN A 241 -23.19 1.47 -25.06
CA ASN A 241 -21.84 0.94 -24.89
C ASN A 241 -21.50 0.67 -23.42
N PHE A 242 -21.96 1.50 -22.50
CA PHE A 242 -21.80 1.33 -21.07
C PHE A 242 -22.53 0.06 -20.58
N SER A 243 -23.79 -0.11 -20.97
CA SER A 243 -24.58 -1.32 -20.66
C SER A 243 -24.00 -2.60 -21.25
N LYS A 244 -23.34 -2.56 -22.42
CA LYS A 244 -22.65 -3.70 -23.01
C LYS A 244 -21.37 -4.08 -22.26
N SER A 245 -20.61 -3.10 -21.76
CA SER A 245 -19.39 -3.34 -20.98
C SER A 245 -19.71 -3.95 -19.61
N GLU A 246 -20.77 -3.49 -18.95
CA GLU A 246 -21.21 -4.07 -17.67
C GLU A 246 -21.73 -5.50 -17.81
N LYS A 247 -22.54 -5.78 -18.85
CA LYS A 247 -22.99 -7.16 -19.14
C LYS A 247 -21.82 -8.09 -19.44
N LYS A 248 -20.79 -7.61 -20.14
CA LYS A 248 -19.59 -8.40 -20.45
C LYS A 248 -18.72 -8.62 -19.21
N ALA A 249 -18.60 -7.65 -18.31
CA ALA A 249 -17.92 -7.79 -17.03
C ALA A 249 -18.63 -8.79 -16.11
N PHE A 250 -19.96 -8.72 -16.02
CA PHE A 250 -20.79 -9.64 -15.24
C PHE A 250 -20.77 -11.08 -15.79
N ALA A 251 -20.80 -11.26 -17.12
CA ALA A 251 -20.69 -12.57 -17.75
C ALA A 251 -19.30 -13.20 -17.54
N ASN A 252 -18.22 -12.41 -17.60
CA ASN A 252 -16.85 -12.87 -17.35
C ASN A 252 -16.59 -13.23 -15.88
N SER A 253 -17.28 -12.57 -14.92
CA SER A 253 -17.18 -12.93 -13.51
C SER A 253 -17.81 -14.31 -13.23
N LYS A 254 -18.97 -14.62 -13.83
CA LYS A 254 -19.63 -15.92 -13.70
C LYS A 254 -18.86 -17.06 -14.36
N SER A 255 -18.15 -16.82 -15.47
CA SER A 255 -17.38 -17.86 -16.16
C SER A 255 -16.08 -18.24 -15.44
N ARG A 256 -15.51 -17.36 -14.62
CA ARG A 256 -14.29 -17.63 -13.82
C ARG A 256 -14.57 -18.44 -12.56
N THR A 257 -15.78 -18.40 -12.02
CA THR A 257 -16.16 -19.21 -10.84
C THR A 257 -16.51 -20.65 -11.20
N ALA A 258 -16.79 -20.95 -12.48
CA ALA A 258 -17.21 -22.28 -12.93
C ALA A 258 -16.06 -23.19 -13.40
N LYS A 259 -14.81 -22.72 -13.46
CA LYS A 259 -13.64 -23.54 -13.89
C LYS A 259 -12.61 -23.66 -12.78
N ARG A 260 -12.91 -24.44 -11.76
CA ARG A 260 -11.90 -25.02 -10.87
C ARG A 260 -11.70 -26.49 -11.27
N PRO A 261 -10.55 -26.89 -11.82
CA PRO A 261 -10.30 -28.30 -12.09
C PRO A 261 -10.17 -29.03 -10.75
N GLN A 262 -10.99 -30.05 -10.53
CA GLN A 262 -10.73 -31.06 -9.51
C GLN A 262 -9.49 -31.85 -9.94
N GLN A 263 -8.35 -31.56 -9.35
CA GLN A 263 -7.22 -32.49 -9.41
C GLN A 263 -7.49 -33.65 -8.47
N LYS A 264 -7.89 -34.78 -9.05
CA LYS A 264 -7.81 -36.08 -8.40
C LYS A 264 -6.34 -36.45 -8.27
N GLY A 265 -5.86 -36.51 -7.03
CA GLY A 265 -4.54 -36.99 -6.71
C GLY A 265 -4.46 -38.50 -6.85
N ASP A 266 -3.73 -38.98 -7.82
CA ASP A 266 -3.21 -40.34 -7.83
C ASP A 266 -1.78 -40.34 -7.28
N PHE A 267 -1.69 -40.73 -6.02
CA PHE A 267 -0.42 -40.98 -5.33
C PHE A 267 0.10 -42.34 -5.73
N LYS A 268 0.86 -42.46 -6.80
CA LYS A 268 1.67 -43.66 -7.09
C LYS A 268 3.06 -43.53 -6.46
N ARG A 269 3.21 -44.29 -5.39
CA ARG A 269 4.41 -44.62 -4.66
C ARG A 269 5.36 -45.43 -5.53
N THR A 270 6.44 -44.88 -6.03
CA THR A 270 7.55 -45.63 -6.60
C THR A 270 8.79 -45.45 -5.72
N GLN A 271 9.03 -46.50 -4.90
CA GLN A 271 10.32 -46.75 -4.32
C GLN A 271 11.29 -47.12 -5.45
N LYS A 272 12.41 -46.42 -5.55
CA LYS A 272 13.60 -46.91 -6.24
C LYS A 272 14.81 -46.74 -5.34
N ARG A 273 15.24 -47.92 -4.82
CA ARG A 273 16.56 -48.16 -4.22
C ARG A 273 17.66 -47.92 -5.28
N ARG A 274 18.71 -47.24 -4.91
CA ARG A 274 20.10 -47.34 -5.38
C ARG A 274 20.90 -46.58 -4.35
N GLY A 275 21.81 -47.20 -3.60
CA GLY A 275 22.94 -47.99 -4.01
C GLY A 275 24.15 -47.19 -3.60
N SER A 276 24.76 -47.59 -2.49
CA SER A 276 26.02 -47.10 -1.90
C SER A 276 27.13 -46.99 -2.95
N THR A 277 27.91 -45.94 -2.92
CA THR A 277 29.38 -46.06 -3.04
C THR A 277 30.04 -44.79 -2.46
N ARG A 278 30.81 -45.05 -1.46
CA ARG A 278 31.81 -44.19 -0.85
C ARG A 278 33.11 -44.39 -1.64
N PRO A 279 33.97 -43.42 -1.83
CA PRO A 279 35.40 -43.67 -1.72
C PRO A 279 36.06 -42.86 -0.60
N GLN A 280 36.88 -43.60 0.10
CA GLN A 280 37.86 -43.12 1.07
C GLN A 280 39.10 -42.57 0.36
N ASN A 281 39.84 -41.80 1.15
CA ASN A 281 41.26 -41.52 1.11
C ASN A 281 41.77 -40.43 0.16
N ARG A 282 42.54 -39.44 0.62
CA ARG A 282 43.89 -39.62 1.24
C ARG A 282 44.39 -38.27 1.79
N ALA A 283 44.95 -38.35 2.96
CA ALA A 283 45.84 -37.35 3.55
C ALA A 283 47.19 -37.31 2.81
N LYS A 284 47.81 -36.13 2.74
CA LYS A 284 49.24 -35.77 2.76
C LYS A 284 49.27 -34.29 3.10
N LYS A 285 49.73 -33.82 4.20
CA LYS A 285 51.09 -33.64 4.79
C LYS A 285 52.06 -33.00 3.79
N ASP A 286 52.70 -31.97 4.34
CA ASP A 286 53.95 -31.27 4.03
C ASP A 286 53.81 -30.04 3.13
N SER A 287 54.03 -28.88 3.60
CA SER A 287 55.15 -28.09 4.10
C SER A 287 54.61 -26.71 4.56
#